data_f2158683c46d6d80aae2315dfd3d649d
#
_entry.id   f2158683c46d6d80aae2315dfd3d649d
#
_cell.length_a   1.000
_cell.length_b   1.000
_cell.length_c   1.000
_cell.angle_alpha   90.00
_cell.angle_beta   90.00
_cell.angle_gamma   90.00
#
_symmetry.space_group_name_H-M   'P 1'
#
loop_
_entity.id
_entity.type
_entity.pdbx_description
1 polymer ?
#
loop_
_entity_poly.entity_id
_entity_poly.type
_entity_poly.pdbx_seq_one_letter_code
_entity_poly.pdbx_strand_id
1 'polypeptide(L)'
;MGGMDTLDNIDANNPSPCSAVMVRAFAPSDLPEMTAIWNEVVQAGRAFPQDEPLNPQEAAAFFGSQSFTGIAELDGRVAGLYILHPNDIGRKAHIANASYAVRSDMRGCGIGRALVSHSLAQLQPCGFRGLQFNAVVASNLGAIHLYESLGFTRVGTIPGGYRNISGDYEDMHIFFHSA
;
A
#
# COMPACT_ATOMS: atom_id res chain seq x y z
N MET A 1 19.64 59.99 -5.53
CA MET A 1 18.54 59.63 -4.60
C MET A 1 17.54 58.84 -5.41
N GLY A 2 17.37 57.61 -5.16
CA GLY A 2 16.44 56.73 -5.86
C GLY A 2 16.64 55.31 -5.35
N GLY A 3 15.89 54.93 -4.32
CA GLY A 3 15.92 53.58 -3.82
C GLY A 3 15.35 52.61 -4.81
N MET A 4 16.05 51.54 -5.07
CA MET A 4 15.55 50.37 -5.79
C MET A 4 14.97 49.41 -4.78
N ASP A 5 13.63 49.31 -4.73
CA ASP A 5 12.92 48.22 -4.08
C ASP A 5 13.09 46.95 -4.92
N THR A 6 13.90 46.04 -4.42
CA THR A 6 13.93 44.65 -4.91
C THR A 6 12.74 43.93 -4.33
N LEU A 7 11.71 43.73 -5.15
CA LEU A 7 10.59 42.82 -4.85
C LEU A 7 11.14 41.40 -4.87
N ASP A 8 11.19 40.78 -3.72
CA ASP A 8 11.46 39.36 -3.56
C ASP A 8 10.41 38.54 -4.33
N ASN A 9 10.90 37.92 -5.39
CA ASN A 9 10.12 36.98 -6.19
C ASN A 9 9.98 35.68 -5.37
N ILE A 10 8.88 35.54 -4.65
CA ILE A 10 8.53 34.29 -3.98
C ILE A 10 8.13 33.30 -5.07
N ASP A 11 9.02 32.37 -5.39
CA ASP A 11 8.75 31.22 -6.25
C ASP A 11 7.64 30.36 -5.64
N ALA A 12 6.40 30.62 -6.08
CA ALA A 12 5.19 29.92 -5.62
C ALA A 12 5.03 28.51 -6.22
N ASN A 13 6.09 27.90 -6.74
CA ASN A 13 5.99 26.64 -7.49
C ASN A 13 6.95 25.54 -7.01
N ASN A 14 7.41 25.60 -5.76
CA ASN A 14 8.12 24.49 -5.15
C ASN A 14 7.15 23.76 -4.22
N PRO A 15 6.69 22.51 -4.56
CA PRO A 15 5.87 21.75 -3.65
C PRO A 15 6.67 21.55 -2.35
N SER A 16 6.13 22.00 -1.24
CA SER A 16 6.71 21.79 0.08
C SER A 16 7.12 20.33 0.22
N PRO A 17 8.33 20.02 0.70
CA PRO A 17 8.73 18.63 0.91
C PRO A 17 7.70 17.99 1.82
N CYS A 18 7.14 16.84 1.39
CA CYS A 18 6.25 16.07 2.24
C CYS A 18 6.95 15.80 3.58
N SER A 19 6.25 16.01 4.67
CA SER A 19 6.73 15.65 6.01
C SER A 19 7.13 14.18 6.07
N ALA A 20 7.92 13.81 7.07
CA ALA A 20 8.35 12.41 7.21
C ALA A 20 7.14 11.49 7.42
N VAL A 21 7.02 10.46 6.59
CA VAL A 21 6.02 9.40 6.75
C VAL A 21 6.42 8.51 7.91
N MET A 22 5.55 8.38 8.91
CA MET A 22 5.73 7.44 10.02
C MET A 22 4.86 6.21 9.82
N VAL A 23 5.40 5.01 10.08
CA VAL A 23 4.61 3.77 10.02
C VAL A 23 4.59 3.11 11.38
N ARG A 24 3.40 2.72 11.84
CA ARG A 24 3.17 2.06 13.14
C ARG A 24 2.10 0.98 13.05
N ALA A 25 1.98 0.15 14.08
CA ALA A 25 0.83 -0.73 14.23
C ALA A 25 -0.46 0.11 14.32
N PHE A 26 -1.57 -0.43 13.78
CA PHE A 26 -2.87 0.22 13.91
C PHE A 26 -3.39 0.19 15.35
N ALA A 27 -4.23 1.16 15.68
CA ALA A 27 -5.02 1.19 16.90
C ALA A 27 -6.52 1.19 16.56
N PRO A 28 -7.43 0.77 17.47
CA PRO A 28 -8.86 0.78 17.19
C PRO A 28 -9.43 2.14 16.76
N SER A 29 -8.80 3.24 17.23
CA SER A 29 -9.15 4.59 16.80
C SER A 29 -8.91 4.90 15.33
N ASP A 30 -8.04 4.13 14.65
CA ASP A 30 -7.71 4.32 13.24
C ASP A 30 -8.75 3.69 12.29
N LEU A 31 -9.58 2.78 12.80
CA LEU A 31 -10.51 1.98 12.01
C LEU A 31 -11.39 2.79 11.04
N PRO A 32 -11.97 3.94 11.43
CA PRO A 32 -12.79 4.71 10.49
C PRO A 32 -12.01 5.18 9.25
N GLU A 33 -10.81 5.73 9.45
CA GLU A 33 -9.97 6.22 8.34
C GLU A 33 -9.41 5.05 7.52
N MET A 34 -8.94 3.98 8.18
CA MET A 34 -8.46 2.77 7.52
C MET A 34 -9.52 2.16 6.61
N THR A 35 -10.76 2.03 7.12
CA THR A 35 -11.89 1.48 6.36
C THR A 35 -12.20 2.33 5.14
N ALA A 36 -12.20 3.66 5.30
CA ALA A 36 -12.43 4.58 4.19
C ALA A 36 -11.35 4.44 3.09
N ILE A 37 -10.06 4.39 3.49
CA ILE A 37 -8.94 4.23 2.55
C ILE A 37 -9.00 2.86 1.85
N TRP A 38 -9.29 1.78 2.59
CA TRP A 38 -9.43 0.45 2.02
C TRP A 38 -10.55 0.39 0.98
N ASN A 39 -11.72 0.90 1.35
CA ASN A 39 -12.90 0.90 0.48
C ASN A 39 -12.71 1.78 -0.76
N GLU A 40 -11.94 2.87 -0.67
CA GLU A 40 -11.55 3.66 -1.84
C GLU A 40 -10.78 2.81 -2.87
N VAL A 41 -9.84 1.97 -2.41
CA VAL A 41 -9.07 1.09 -3.30
C VAL A 41 -9.94 -0.03 -3.88
N VAL A 42 -10.85 -0.63 -3.06
CA VAL A 42 -11.81 -1.63 -3.53
C VAL A 42 -12.70 -1.05 -4.62
N GLN A 43 -13.29 0.11 -4.39
CA GLN A 43 -14.18 0.78 -5.34
C GLN A 43 -13.48 1.20 -6.63
N ALA A 44 -12.19 1.52 -6.56
CA ALA A 44 -11.39 1.84 -7.76
C ALA A 44 -11.22 0.63 -8.70
N GLY A 45 -11.33 -0.62 -8.20
CA GLY A 45 -11.33 -1.86 -8.96
C GLY A 45 -10.07 -2.11 -9.81
N ARG A 46 -8.88 -1.68 -9.32
CA ARG A 46 -7.63 -1.73 -10.08
C ARG A 46 -6.49 -2.45 -9.38
N ALA A 47 -6.67 -2.87 -8.13
CA ALA A 47 -5.57 -3.44 -7.34
C ALA A 47 -6.00 -4.59 -6.44
N PHE A 48 -7.16 -4.51 -5.80
CA PHE A 48 -7.62 -5.54 -4.88
C PHE A 48 -8.56 -6.54 -5.58
N PRO A 49 -8.54 -7.81 -5.16
CA PRO A 49 -9.46 -8.82 -5.68
C PRO A 49 -10.89 -8.67 -5.14
N GLN A 50 -11.08 -7.92 -4.04
CA GLN A 50 -12.38 -7.67 -3.45
C GLN A 50 -13.21 -6.71 -4.34
N ASP A 51 -14.49 -6.99 -4.46
CA ASP A 51 -15.47 -6.22 -5.23
C ASP A 51 -16.49 -5.50 -4.33
N GLU A 52 -16.59 -5.88 -3.05
CA GLU A 52 -17.47 -5.25 -2.08
C GLU A 52 -16.70 -4.50 -0.99
N PRO A 53 -17.14 -3.29 -0.61
CA PRO A 53 -16.53 -2.53 0.47
C PRO A 53 -16.83 -3.17 1.84
N LEU A 54 -15.89 -3.04 2.79
CA LEU A 54 -16.07 -3.46 4.18
C LEU A 54 -17.04 -2.51 4.91
N ASN A 55 -17.96 -3.09 5.68
CA ASN A 55 -18.69 -2.33 6.68
C ASN A 55 -17.86 -2.18 7.98
N PRO A 56 -18.23 -1.30 8.94
CA PRO A 56 -17.42 -1.05 10.14
C PRO A 56 -17.17 -2.30 11.01
N GLN A 57 -18.14 -3.22 11.13
CA GLN A 57 -18.00 -4.43 11.92
C GLN A 57 -17.05 -5.43 11.25
N GLU A 58 -17.20 -5.60 9.94
CA GLU A 58 -16.31 -6.43 9.11
C GLU A 58 -14.90 -5.89 9.12
N ALA A 59 -14.71 -4.57 9.01
CA ALA A 59 -13.41 -3.93 9.02
C ALA A 59 -12.64 -4.19 10.32
N ALA A 60 -13.29 -4.07 11.48
CA ALA A 60 -12.66 -4.34 12.78
C ALA A 60 -12.18 -5.78 12.88
N ALA A 61 -13.01 -6.74 12.49
CA ALA A 61 -12.65 -8.18 12.47
C ALA A 61 -11.54 -8.45 11.44
N PHE A 62 -11.67 -7.89 10.23
CA PHE A 62 -10.73 -8.09 9.14
C PHE A 62 -9.33 -7.58 9.48
N PHE A 63 -9.19 -6.33 9.92
CA PHE A 63 -7.89 -5.77 10.28
C PHE A 63 -7.30 -6.38 11.56
N GLY A 64 -8.15 -6.75 12.52
CA GLY A 64 -7.73 -7.36 13.79
C GLY A 64 -7.27 -8.80 13.67
N SER A 65 -7.68 -9.54 12.61
CA SER A 65 -7.32 -10.95 12.41
C SER A 65 -5.99 -11.13 11.66
N GLN A 66 -5.37 -10.07 11.16
CA GLN A 66 -4.13 -10.15 10.40
C GLN A 66 -2.92 -10.46 11.30
N SER A 67 -1.86 -11.07 10.75
CA SER A 67 -0.60 -11.24 11.48
C SER A 67 0.01 -9.89 11.88
N PHE A 68 -0.14 -8.88 11.04
CA PHE A 68 0.18 -7.49 11.33
C PHE A 68 -0.67 -6.57 10.46
N THR A 69 -1.14 -5.49 11.05
CA THR A 69 -1.76 -4.38 10.32
C THR A 69 -1.01 -3.10 10.67
N GLY A 70 -0.43 -2.46 9.66
CA GLY A 70 0.31 -1.22 9.81
C GLY A 70 -0.39 -0.05 9.15
N ILE A 71 -0.27 1.13 9.74
CA ILE A 71 -0.72 2.39 9.15
C ILE A 71 0.45 3.32 8.91
N ALA A 72 0.36 4.13 7.86
CA ALA A 72 1.23 5.26 7.61
C ALA A 72 0.53 6.55 8.02
N GLU A 73 1.22 7.36 8.80
CA GLU A 73 0.80 8.71 9.17
C GLU A 73 1.64 9.75 8.42
N LEU A 74 0.97 10.77 7.93
CA LEU A 74 1.55 11.97 7.35
C LEU A 74 0.80 13.18 7.92
N ASP A 75 1.52 14.10 8.55
CA ASP A 75 0.97 15.31 9.18
C ASP A 75 -0.17 15.00 10.18
N GLY A 76 -0.03 13.93 10.97
CA GLY A 76 -0.99 13.52 12.00
C GLY A 76 -2.28 12.89 11.46
N ARG A 77 -2.33 12.54 10.17
CA ARG A 77 -3.48 11.89 9.51
C ARG A 77 -3.09 10.51 9.00
N VAL A 78 -4.00 9.55 9.05
CA VAL A 78 -3.81 8.25 8.41
C VAL A 78 -3.78 8.44 6.89
N ALA A 79 -2.63 8.17 6.28
CA ALA A 79 -2.35 8.38 4.87
C ALA A 79 -2.37 7.10 4.04
N GLY A 80 -2.29 5.96 4.72
CA GLY A 80 -2.32 4.64 4.10
C GLY A 80 -2.20 3.53 5.12
N LEU A 81 -2.37 2.30 4.66
CA LEU A 81 -2.28 1.11 5.50
C LEU A 81 -1.78 -0.10 4.71
N TYR A 82 -1.34 -1.11 5.44
CA TYR A 82 -1.14 -2.44 4.89
C TYR A 82 -1.62 -3.53 5.86
N ILE A 83 -1.93 -4.68 5.31
CA ILE A 83 -2.14 -5.93 6.05
C ILE A 83 -1.06 -6.92 5.67
N LEU A 84 -0.65 -7.75 6.63
CA LEU A 84 0.30 -8.85 6.47
C LEU A 84 -0.32 -10.12 7.04
N HIS A 85 -0.37 -11.19 6.26
CA HIS A 85 -0.96 -12.46 6.65
C HIS A 85 -0.28 -13.62 5.93
N PRO A 86 -0.45 -14.89 6.37
CA PRO A 86 0.02 -16.04 5.62
C PRO A 86 -0.57 -16.06 4.21
N ASN A 87 0.27 -16.31 3.21
CA ASN A 87 -0.19 -16.44 1.81
C ASN A 87 -1.05 -17.68 1.60
N ASP A 88 -0.82 -18.73 2.43
CA ASP A 88 -1.53 -20.00 2.36
C ASP A 88 -1.48 -20.68 3.73
N ILE A 89 -2.08 -21.87 3.85
CA ILE A 89 -2.18 -22.63 5.08
C ILE A 89 -1.10 -23.71 5.22
N GLY A 90 -0.92 -24.21 6.44
CA GLY A 90 -0.10 -25.41 6.75
C GLY A 90 1.37 -25.22 6.35
N ARG A 91 1.89 -26.14 5.53
CA ARG A 91 3.30 -26.15 5.15
C ARG A 91 3.75 -24.94 4.29
N LYS A 92 2.81 -24.13 3.81
CA LYS A 92 3.05 -22.92 3.01
C LYS A 92 2.85 -21.62 3.81
N ALA A 93 2.41 -21.71 5.06
CA ALA A 93 2.08 -20.56 5.91
C ALA A 93 3.30 -19.71 6.31
N HIS A 94 4.52 -20.19 6.05
CA HIS A 94 5.76 -19.43 6.29
C HIS A 94 6.05 -18.34 5.21
N ILE A 95 5.28 -18.29 4.14
CA ILE A 95 5.31 -17.20 3.15
C ILE A 95 4.13 -16.28 3.45
N ALA A 96 4.42 -14.99 3.56
CA ALA A 96 3.39 -13.97 3.74
C ALA A 96 2.77 -13.52 2.41
N ASN A 97 1.60 -12.93 2.51
CA ASN A 97 1.02 -12.02 1.52
C ASN A 97 0.72 -10.69 2.19
N ALA A 98 0.65 -9.61 1.43
CA ALA A 98 0.29 -8.28 1.91
C ALA A 98 -0.53 -7.51 0.87
N SER A 99 -1.40 -6.63 1.36
CA SER A 99 -2.13 -5.67 0.55
C SER A 99 -1.88 -4.27 1.09
N TYR A 100 -1.69 -3.29 0.21
CA TYR A 100 -1.38 -1.90 0.55
C TYR A 100 -2.45 -0.98 -0.02
N ALA A 101 -2.93 -0.06 0.80
CA ALA A 101 -3.84 1.01 0.41
C ALA A 101 -3.24 2.36 0.77
N VAL A 102 -3.27 3.30 -0.17
CA VAL A 102 -2.79 4.68 0.02
C VAL A 102 -3.90 5.62 -0.41
N ARG A 103 -4.20 6.62 0.42
CA ARG A 103 -5.17 7.67 0.09
C ARG A 103 -4.84 8.29 -1.26
N SER A 104 -5.86 8.50 -2.08
CA SER A 104 -5.68 9.05 -3.43
C SER A 104 -5.15 10.48 -3.42
N ASP A 105 -5.57 11.28 -2.44
CA ASP A 105 -5.19 12.68 -2.25
C ASP A 105 -3.77 12.88 -1.66
N MET A 106 -3.09 11.79 -1.24
CA MET A 106 -1.74 11.82 -0.64
C MET A 106 -0.72 10.98 -1.42
N ARG A 107 -1.00 10.65 -2.68
CA ARG A 107 -0.05 9.95 -3.55
C ARG A 107 1.17 10.82 -3.87
N GLY A 108 2.30 10.17 -4.17
CA GLY A 108 3.55 10.88 -4.49
C GLY A 108 4.40 11.29 -3.28
N CYS A 109 3.90 11.14 -2.04
CA CYS A 109 4.61 11.49 -0.81
C CYS A 109 5.45 10.34 -0.21
N GLY A 110 5.74 9.28 -0.97
CA GLY A 110 6.56 8.16 -0.49
C GLY A 110 5.84 7.16 0.44
N ILE A 111 4.53 7.32 0.69
CA ILE A 111 3.73 6.50 1.61
C ILE A 111 3.81 5.02 1.24
N GLY A 112 3.60 4.69 -0.04
CA GLY A 112 3.68 3.30 -0.50
C GLY A 112 5.04 2.66 -0.21
N ARG A 113 6.13 3.38 -0.43
CA ARG A 113 7.49 2.91 -0.12
C ARG A 113 7.67 2.68 1.38
N ALA A 114 7.21 3.60 2.21
CA ALA A 114 7.30 3.47 3.67
C ALA A 114 6.52 2.24 4.17
N LEU A 115 5.30 2.02 3.67
CA LEU A 115 4.47 0.86 4.02
C LEU A 115 5.13 -0.46 3.61
N VAL A 116 5.61 -0.57 2.36
CA VAL A 116 6.26 -1.81 1.88
C VAL A 116 7.56 -2.06 2.64
N SER A 117 8.40 -1.04 2.85
CA SER A 117 9.66 -1.20 3.63
C SER A 117 9.39 -1.64 5.06
N HIS A 118 8.36 -1.08 5.70
CA HIS A 118 7.96 -1.48 7.06
C HIS A 118 7.44 -2.92 7.08
N SER A 119 6.62 -3.33 6.10
CA SER A 119 6.11 -4.71 6.04
C SER A 119 7.23 -5.74 5.86
N LEU A 120 8.27 -5.42 5.08
CA LEU A 120 9.47 -6.27 4.96
C LEU A 120 10.18 -6.43 6.31
N ALA A 121 10.29 -5.36 7.10
CA ALA A 121 10.87 -5.42 8.44
C ALA A 121 10.01 -6.25 9.44
N GLN A 122 8.70 -6.40 9.19
CA GLN A 122 7.80 -7.20 10.03
C GLN A 122 7.78 -8.69 9.66
N LEU A 123 8.40 -9.12 8.55
CA LEU A 123 8.34 -10.53 8.13
C LEU A 123 8.90 -11.48 9.21
N GLN A 124 10.13 -11.27 9.63
CA GLN A 124 10.77 -12.14 10.63
C GLN A 124 10.08 -12.07 12.01
N PRO A 125 9.74 -10.88 12.56
CA PRO A 125 8.96 -10.78 13.79
C PRO A 125 7.64 -11.54 13.75
N CYS A 126 6.97 -11.61 12.58
CA CYS A 126 5.73 -12.36 12.38
C CYS A 126 5.97 -13.84 12.00
N GLY A 127 7.22 -14.32 11.95
CA GLY A 127 7.57 -15.71 11.64
C GLY A 127 7.58 -16.06 10.15
N PHE A 128 7.58 -15.06 9.26
CA PHE A 128 7.62 -15.27 7.82
C PHE A 128 9.04 -15.32 7.26
N ARG A 129 9.26 -16.12 6.23
CA ARG A 129 10.52 -16.29 5.50
C ARG A 129 10.55 -15.60 4.14
N GLY A 130 9.47 -14.98 3.75
CA GLY A 130 9.35 -14.24 2.50
C GLY A 130 7.97 -13.64 2.34
N LEU A 131 7.85 -12.73 1.38
CA LEU A 131 6.63 -12.05 1.02
C LEU A 131 6.33 -12.29 -0.46
N GLN A 132 5.12 -12.78 -0.75
CA GLN A 132 4.66 -13.03 -2.11
C GLN A 132 3.42 -12.20 -2.39
N PHE A 133 3.42 -11.50 -3.51
CA PHE A 133 2.20 -10.90 -4.06
C PHE A 133 1.64 -11.80 -5.14
N ASN A 134 0.36 -12.14 -5.02
CA ASN A 134 -0.31 -13.06 -5.94
C ASN A 134 -0.93 -12.36 -7.15
N ALA A 135 -1.21 -11.05 -7.03
CA ALA A 135 -2.06 -10.33 -7.96
C ALA A 135 -1.60 -8.88 -8.14
N VAL A 136 -0.47 -8.67 -8.80
CA VAL A 136 -0.06 -7.32 -9.23
C VAL A 136 -0.52 -7.11 -10.66
N VAL A 137 -1.55 -6.29 -10.84
CA VAL A 137 -2.15 -6.03 -12.16
C VAL A 137 -1.13 -5.36 -13.07
N ALA A 138 -0.98 -5.83 -14.30
CA ALA A 138 0.07 -5.39 -15.23
C ALA A 138 0.00 -3.89 -15.56
N SER A 139 -1.18 -3.29 -15.53
CA SER A 139 -1.37 -1.84 -15.73
C SER A 139 -0.97 -0.99 -14.52
N ASN A 140 -0.75 -1.61 -13.34
CA ASN A 140 -0.31 -0.89 -12.12
C ASN A 140 1.21 -0.67 -12.12
N LEU A 141 1.69 0.11 -13.08
CA LEU A 141 3.12 0.38 -13.29
C LEU A 141 3.79 1.01 -12.05
N GLY A 142 3.06 1.84 -11.30
CA GLY A 142 3.59 2.46 -10.09
C GLY A 142 3.94 1.43 -9.00
N ALA A 143 3.08 0.43 -8.79
CA ALA A 143 3.34 -0.66 -7.85
C ALA A 143 4.50 -1.56 -8.35
N ILE A 144 4.53 -1.89 -9.63
CA ILE A 144 5.59 -2.71 -10.24
C ILE A 144 6.95 -2.04 -10.02
N HIS A 145 7.12 -0.77 -10.39
CA HIS A 145 8.37 -0.03 -10.18
C HIS A 145 8.76 0.05 -8.70
N LEU A 146 7.79 0.25 -7.82
CA LEU A 146 8.04 0.29 -6.39
C LEU A 146 8.60 -1.04 -5.89
N TYR A 147 7.94 -2.15 -6.22
CA TYR A 147 8.36 -3.49 -5.77
C TYR A 147 9.73 -3.87 -6.32
N GLU A 148 9.99 -3.67 -7.61
CA GLU A 148 11.30 -3.92 -8.22
C GLU A 148 12.39 -3.07 -7.55
N SER A 149 12.13 -1.79 -7.26
CA SER A 149 13.09 -0.92 -6.56
C SER A 149 13.37 -1.31 -5.11
N LEU A 150 12.50 -2.13 -4.50
CA LEU A 150 12.66 -2.68 -3.15
C LEU A 150 13.16 -4.13 -3.16
N GLY A 151 13.61 -4.63 -4.30
CA GLY A 151 14.25 -5.94 -4.41
C GLY A 151 13.30 -7.13 -4.63
N PHE A 152 12.02 -6.88 -4.90
CA PHE A 152 11.12 -7.95 -5.30
C PHE A 152 11.46 -8.45 -6.71
N THR A 153 11.38 -9.74 -6.90
CA THR A 153 11.54 -10.39 -8.20
C THR A 153 10.18 -10.82 -8.73
N ARG A 154 9.88 -10.50 -9.99
CA ARG A 154 8.70 -11.05 -10.68
C ARG A 154 8.99 -12.51 -11.05
N VAL A 155 8.28 -13.44 -10.40
CA VAL A 155 8.49 -14.89 -10.52
C VAL A 155 7.53 -15.54 -11.53
N GLY A 156 6.49 -14.82 -11.96
CA GLY A 156 5.56 -15.34 -12.96
C GLY A 156 4.54 -14.30 -13.42
N THR A 157 3.78 -14.68 -14.45
CA THR A 157 2.66 -13.91 -14.98
C THR A 157 1.53 -14.87 -15.33
N ILE A 158 0.31 -14.52 -14.94
CA ILE A 158 -0.91 -15.22 -15.31
C ILE A 158 -1.60 -14.37 -16.38
N PRO A 159 -1.65 -14.82 -17.65
CA PRO A 159 -2.34 -14.08 -18.71
C PRO A 159 -3.84 -13.95 -18.40
N GLY A 160 -4.36 -12.74 -18.53
CA GLY A 160 -5.77 -12.46 -18.25
C GLY A 160 -6.23 -12.80 -16.84
N GLY A 161 -5.33 -12.82 -15.86
CA GLY A 161 -5.61 -13.27 -14.50
C GLY A 161 -6.46 -12.31 -13.66
N TYR A 162 -6.64 -11.07 -14.09
CA TYR A 162 -7.40 -10.05 -13.40
C TYR A 162 -8.49 -9.46 -14.30
N ARG A 163 -9.75 -9.49 -13.84
CA ARG A 163 -10.87 -8.81 -14.50
C ARG A 163 -11.04 -7.42 -13.90
N ASN A 164 -10.80 -6.40 -14.69
CA ASN A 164 -10.92 -5.01 -14.25
C ASN A 164 -12.40 -4.56 -14.16
N ILE A 165 -12.63 -3.34 -13.64
CA ILE A 165 -13.96 -2.78 -13.43
C ILE A 165 -14.75 -2.61 -14.74
N SER A 166 -14.08 -2.49 -15.89
CA SER A 166 -14.71 -2.41 -17.22
C SER A 166 -15.12 -3.78 -17.77
N GLY A 167 -14.71 -4.87 -17.09
CA GLY A 167 -14.96 -6.24 -17.52
C GLY A 167 -13.86 -6.83 -18.41
N ASP A 168 -12.81 -6.08 -18.71
CA ASP A 168 -11.69 -6.55 -19.51
C ASP A 168 -10.73 -7.39 -18.64
N TYR A 169 -10.00 -8.29 -19.29
CA TYR A 169 -9.02 -9.14 -18.62
C TYR A 169 -7.60 -8.59 -18.83
N GLU A 170 -6.89 -8.41 -17.74
CA GLU A 170 -5.50 -7.94 -17.71
C GLU A 170 -4.57 -9.04 -17.18
N ASP A 171 -3.30 -9.01 -17.58
CA ASP A 171 -2.29 -9.89 -17.03
C ASP A 171 -2.03 -9.55 -15.56
N MET A 172 -1.70 -10.58 -14.80
CA MET A 172 -1.46 -10.50 -13.37
C MET A 172 -0.07 -11.07 -13.05
N HIS A 173 0.80 -10.25 -12.44
CA HIS A 173 2.15 -10.65 -12.08
C HIS A 173 2.23 -11.19 -10.66
N ILE A 174 3.09 -12.19 -10.47
CA ILE A 174 3.45 -12.73 -9.17
C ILE A 174 4.84 -12.21 -8.82
N PHE A 175 4.96 -11.57 -7.65
CA PHE A 175 6.22 -11.06 -7.13
C PHE A 175 6.62 -11.78 -5.84
N PHE A 176 7.92 -11.90 -5.61
CA PHE A 176 8.47 -12.53 -4.41
C PHE A 176 9.68 -11.76 -3.88
N HIS A 177 9.78 -11.67 -2.55
CA HIS A 177 10.94 -11.17 -1.80
C HIS A 177 11.26 -12.14 -0.66
N SER A 178 12.53 -12.56 -0.54
CA SER A 178 12.98 -13.32 0.63
C SER A 178 13.15 -12.41 1.86
N ALA A 179 12.85 -12.90 3.06
CA ALA A 179 13.06 -12.18 4.31
C ALA A 179 14.53 -12.21 4.73
#